data_40746d127cc0b28b23ef3990b72abe24
#
_entry.id   40746d127cc0b28b23ef3990b72abe24
#
_cell.length_a   1.000
_cell.length_b   1.000
_cell.length_c   1.000
_cell.angle_alpha   90.00
_cell.angle_beta   90.00
_cell.angle_gamma   90.00
#
_symmetry.space_group_name_H-M   'P 1'
#
loop_
_entity.id
_entity.type
_entity.pdbx_description
1 polymer ?
#
loop_
_entity_poly.entity_id
_entity_poly.type
_entity_poly.pdbx_seq_one_letter_code
_entity_poly.pdbx_strand_id
1 'polypeptide(L)'
;MGEKKFRTRQIWQWLYEKRVKSFDEMRNLSSELISKLKDNFSFDYIEIVTAQRSDSTNKYLFKLKDGNFIEAVLMKHDYGLSVCVSSQVGCNMGCAFCESGRLKKVRNLESFEIIEQILLISEDINERISSIVIMGIGEPFDNYDNIINFIKIVNNPFGLAIGARHITVSTCGIIPKIKE
;
A
#
# COMPACT_ATOMS: atom_id res chain seq x y z
N MET A 1 10.70 22.33 0.69
CA MET A 1 11.18 22.66 -0.67
C MET A 1 10.71 24.05 -1.17
N GLY A 2 9.82 24.77 -0.45
CA GLY A 2 9.33 26.10 -0.79
C GLY A 2 8.42 26.19 -2.03
N GLU A 3 7.96 25.06 -2.54
CA GLU A 3 7.16 25.01 -3.75
C GLU A 3 5.69 25.39 -3.52
N LYS A 4 5.01 25.89 -4.56
CA LYS A 4 3.60 26.24 -4.49
C LYS A 4 2.73 24.99 -4.30
N LYS A 5 1.66 25.09 -3.50
CA LYS A 5 0.75 23.98 -3.15
C LYS A 5 0.23 23.16 -4.35
N PHE A 6 -0.02 23.80 -5.50
CA PHE A 6 -0.50 23.06 -6.69
C PHE A 6 0.53 22.06 -7.24
N ARG A 7 1.85 22.26 -6.97
CA ARG A 7 2.89 21.31 -7.36
C ARG A 7 2.74 19.97 -6.65
N THR A 8 2.31 19.99 -5.39
CA THR A 8 2.00 18.76 -4.63
C THR A 8 0.94 17.93 -5.36
N ARG A 9 -0.13 18.56 -5.86
CA ARG A 9 -1.18 17.88 -6.64
C ARG A 9 -0.63 17.27 -7.92
N GLN A 10 0.23 18.00 -8.65
CA GLN A 10 0.85 17.49 -9.88
C GLN A 10 1.71 16.26 -9.59
N ILE A 11 2.59 16.33 -8.56
CA ILE A 11 3.42 15.18 -8.15
C ILE A 11 2.55 14.00 -7.76
N TRP A 12 1.48 14.24 -6.98
CA TRP A 12 0.55 13.21 -6.55
C TRP A 12 -0.11 12.46 -7.70
N GLN A 13 -0.56 13.20 -8.72
CA GLN A 13 -1.13 12.61 -9.94
C GLN A 13 -0.10 11.77 -10.71
N TRP A 14 1.14 12.22 -10.80
CA TRP A 14 2.19 11.45 -11.44
C TRP A 14 2.49 10.15 -10.70
N LEU A 15 2.55 10.17 -9.37
CA LEU A 15 2.86 9.00 -8.56
C LEU A 15 1.70 7.98 -8.56
N TYR A 16 0.48 8.41 -8.29
CA TYR A 16 -0.62 7.50 -7.96
C TYR A 16 -1.65 7.30 -9.10
N GLU A 17 -1.79 8.25 -10.01
CA GLU A 17 -2.69 8.12 -11.16
C GLU A 17 -1.92 7.61 -12.40
N LYS A 18 -0.78 8.24 -12.72
CA LYS A 18 0.03 7.89 -13.89
C LYS A 18 1.09 6.82 -13.63
N ARG A 19 1.40 6.57 -12.35
CA ARG A 19 2.31 5.50 -11.90
C ARG A 19 3.68 5.55 -12.55
N VAL A 20 4.26 6.74 -12.66
CA VAL A 20 5.61 6.93 -13.23
C VAL A 20 6.66 6.21 -12.38
N LYS A 21 7.68 5.68 -13.02
CA LYS A 21 8.79 4.96 -12.40
C LYS A 21 10.02 5.85 -12.20
N SER A 22 9.96 7.11 -12.64
CA SER A 22 11.06 8.07 -12.55
C SER A 22 10.53 9.50 -12.48
N PHE A 23 11.25 10.39 -11.79
CA PHE A 23 10.92 11.81 -11.75
C PHE A 23 11.05 12.48 -13.13
N ASP A 24 11.88 11.94 -14.04
CA ASP A 24 12.04 12.47 -15.40
C ASP A 24 10.79 12.34 -16.26
N GLU A 25 9.90 11.43 -15.91
CA GLU A 25 8.61 11.25 -16.58
C GLU A 25 7.59 12.36 -16.25
N MET A 26 7.83 13.14 -15.19
CA MET A 26 6.93 14.19 -14.70
C MET A 26 7.03 15.47 -15.55
N ARG A 27 6.66 15.37 -16.83
CA ARG A 27 6.90 16.36 -17.89
C ARG A 27 6.36 17.76 -17.67
N ASN A 28 5.41 17.96 -16.74
CA ASN A 28 4.84 19.27 -16.41
C ASN A 28 5.49 19.93 -15.17
N LEU A 29 6.57 19.34 -14.65
CA LEU A 29 7.40 19.92 -13.60
C LEU A 29 8.63 20.57 -14.23
N SER A 30 9.15 21.63 -13.56
CA SER A 30 10.38 22.26 -14.00
C SER A 30 11.61 21.35 -13.72
N SER A 31 12.64 21.48 -14.53
CA SER A 31 13.90 20.76 -14.35
C SER A 31 14.51 20.98 -12.96
N GLU A 32 14.39 22.21 -12.43
CA GLU A 32 14.86 22.55 -11.07
C GLU A 32 14.09 21.73 -10.00
N LEU A 33 12.76 21.61 -10.13
CA LEU A 33 11.97 20.83 -9.20
C LEU A 33 12.27 19.33 -9.33
N ILE A 34 12.46 18.83 -10.54
CA ILE A 34 12.86 17.43 -10.79
C ILE A 34 14.20 17.14 -10.11
N SER A 35 15.19 18.04 -10.24
CA SER A 35 16.49 17.90 -9.54
C SER A 35 16.29 17.84 -8.03
N LYS A 36 15.53 18.78 -7.46
CA LYS A 36 15.22 18.79 -6.01
C LYS A 36 14.51 17.51 -5.56
N LEU A 37 13.64 16.94 -6.38
CA LEU A 37 12.97 15.66 -6.07
C LEU A 37 13.99 14.52 -6.03
N LYS A 38 14.89 14.43 -7.02
CA LYS A 38 15.94 13.40 -7.08
C LYS A 38 16.93 13.49 -5.92
N ASP A 39 17.24 14.70 -5.48
CA ASP A 39 18.19 14.94 -4.37
C ASP A 39 17.61 14.55 -2.99
N ASN A 40 16.27 14.55 -2.85
CA ASN A 40 15.61 14.36 -1.56
C ASN A 40 14.74 13.08 -1.46
N PHE A 41 14.42 12.45 -2.58
CA PHE A 41 13.53 11.29 -2.64
C PHE A 41 14.04 10.24 -3.62
N SER A 42 13.72 8.99 -3.34
CA SER A 42 13.94 7.86 -4.24
C SER A 42 12.64 7.17 -4.59
N PHE A 43 12.64 6.44 -5.71
CA PHE A 43 11.62 5.45 -6.00
C PHE A 43 12.09 4.13 -5.41
N ASP A 44 11.42 3.68 -4.37
CA ASP A 44 11.60 2.35 -3.82
C ASP A 44 10.38 1.50 -4.18
N TYR A 45 10.61 0.27 -4.61
CA TYR A 45 9.58 -0.65 -5.07
C TYR A 45 9.67 -1.95 -4.30
N ILE A 46 8.52 -2.63 -4.19
CA ILE A 46 8.45 -4.05 -3.88
C ILE A 46 8.29 -4.83 -5.18
N GLU A 47 8.58 -6.12 -5.19
CA GLU A 47 8.54 -6.95 -6.39
C GLU A 47 7.54 -8.07 -6.24
N ILE A 48 6.72 -8.32 -7.28
CA ILE A 48 5.91 -9.54 -7.34
C ILE A 48 6.84 -10.71 -7.67
N VAL A 49 6.97 -11.65 -6.73
CA VAL A 49 7.77 -12.88 -6.92
C VAL A 49 6.93 -13.95 -7.62
N THR A 50 5.69 -14.10 -7.18
CA THR A 50 4.75 -15.07 -7.77
C THR A 50 3.31 -14.66 -7.49
N ALA A 51 2.40 -15.15 -8.33
CA ALA A 51 0.97 -14.99 -8.15
C ALA A 51 0.28 -16.34 -8.39
N GLN A 52 -0.42 -16.82 -7.38
CA GLN A 52 -1.32 -17.98 -7.48
C GLN A 52 -2.70 -17.46 -7.87
N ARG A 53 -3.24 -17.92 -8.99
CA ARG A 53 -4.47 -17.39 -9.57
C ARG A 53 -5.58 -18.43 -9.55
N SER A 54 -6.79 -17.98 -9.23
CA SER A 54 -8.04 -18.72 -9.41
C SER A 54 -9.12 -17.81 -10.03
N ASP A 55 -10.30 -18.35 -10.26
CA ASP A 55 -11.40 -17.61 -10.86
C ASP A 55 -11.82 -16.40 -10.01
N SER A 56 -11.86 -16.57 -8.68
CA SER A 56 -12.34 -15.56 -7.73
C SER A 56 -11.26 -14.88 -6.91
N THR A 57 -10.03 -15.42 -6.90
CA THR A 57 -9.01 -14.98 -5.94
C THR A 57 -7.60 -15.14 -6.53
N ASN A 58 -6.76 -14.12 -6.39
CA ASN A 58 -5.34 -14.21 -6.71
C ASN A 58 -4.53 -13.89 -5.45
N LYS A 59 -3.62 -14.79 -5.08
CA LYS A 59 -2.69 -14.59 -3.95
C LYS A 59 -1.33 -14.21 -4.50
N TYR A 60 -0.78 -13.11 -4.03
CA TYR A 60 0.51 -12.57 -4.45
C TYR A 60 1.54 -12.70 -3.34
N LEU A 61 2.76 -13.08 -3.70
CA LEU A 61 3.95 -13.00 -2.87
C LEU A 61 4.81 -11.84 -3.35
N PHE A 62 5.12 -10.91 -2.46
CA PHE A 62 6.00 -9.78 -2.72
C PHE A 62 7.31 -9.93 -1.98
N LYS A 63 8.39 -9.50 -2.63
CA LYS A 63 9.72 -9.32 -2.02
C LYS A 63 9.94 -7.84 -1.73
N LEU A 64 10.34 -7.55 -0.52
CA LEU A 64 10.70 -6.21 -0.06
C LEU A 64 12.18 -5.93 -0.34
N LYS A 65 12.57 -4.66 -0.30
CA LYS A 65 13.95 -4.20 -0.55
C LYS A 65 14.97 -4.82 0.41
N ASP A 66 14.57 -5.09 1.64
CA ASP A 66 15.40 -5.74 2.68
C ASP A 66 15.46 -7.28 2.57
N GLY A 67 14.86 -7.85 1.52
CA GLY A 67 14.82 -9.29 1.27
C GLY A 67 13.72 -10.04 2.00
N ASN A 68 12.91 -9.40 2.83
CA ASN A 68 11.74 -10.00 3.45
C ASN A 68 10.60 -10.21 2.44
N PHE A 69 9.64 -11.04 2.83
CA PHE A 69 8.48 -11.36 2.00
C PHE A 69 7.17 -11.04 2.72
N ILE A 70 6.19 -10.59 1.96
CA ILE A 70 4.82 -10.37 2.40
C ILE A 70 3.84 -10.92 1.38
N GLU A 71 2.59 -11.08 1.78
CA GLU A 71 1.52 -11.56 0.92
C GLU A 71 0.39 -10.55 0.84
N ALA A 72 -0.29 -10.53 -0.30
CA ALA A 72 -1.58 -9.88 -0.46
C ALA A 72 -2.52 -10.76 -1.28
N VAL A 73 -3.81 -10.50 -1.15
CA VAL A 73 -4.85 -11.29 -1.83
C VAL A 73 -5.81 -10.37 -2.55
N LEU A 74 -5.93 -10.53 -3.85
CA LEU A 74 -6.99 -9.96 -4.65
C LEU A 74 -8.21 -10.88 -4.58
N MET A 75 -9.36 -10.30 -4.28
CA MET A 75 -10.67 -10.98 -4.29
C MET A 75 -11.58 -10.30 -5.31
N LYS A 76 -12.20 -11.12 -6.16
CA LYS A 76 -13.15 -10.68 -7.18
C LYS A 76 -14.56 -10.91 -6.66
N HIS A 77 -15.35 -9.83 -6.66
CA HIS A 77 -16.76 -9.86 -6.23
C HIS A 77 -17.63 -9.27 -7.33
N ASP A 78 -18.90 -9.57 -7.35
CA ASP A 78 -19.87 -9.00 -8.30
C ASP A 78 -19.95 -7.47 -8.22
N TYR A 79 -19.63 -6.90 -7.04
CA TYR A 79 -19.61 -5.44 -6.80
C TYR A 79 -18.24 -4.78 -7.02
N GLY A 80 -17.22 -5.53 -7.44
CA GLY A 80 -15.88 -4.99 -7.74
C GLY A 80 -14.73 -5.77 -7.12
N LEU A 81 -13.53 -5.20 -7.22
CA LEU A 81 -12.28 -5.81 -6.79
C LEU A 81 -11.86 -5.32 -5.41
N SER A 82 -11.56 -6.25 -4.53
CA SER A 82 -11.07 -5.99 -3.17
C SER A 82 -9.65 -6.55 -3.00
N VAL A 83 -8.77 -5.80 -2.35
CA VAL A 83 -7.42 -6.29 -2.02
C VAL A 83 -7.25 -6.37 -0.51
N CYS A 84 -6.86 -7.55 -0.03
CA CYS A 84 -6.41 -7.76 1.34
C CYS A 84 -4.89 -7.53 1.39
N VAL A 85 -4.45 -6.52 2.15
CA VAL A 85 -3.04 -6.10 2.23
C VAL A 85 -2.43 -6.46 3.58
N SER A 86 -1.12 -6.73 3.57
CA SER A 86 -0.30 -6.90 4.77
C SER A 86 0.13 -5.55 5.34
N SER A 87 0.31 -5.49 6.66
CA SER A 87 0.73 -4.30 7.42
C SER A 87 2.10 -4.44 8.09
N GLN A 88 2.61 -5.66 8.21
CA GLN A 88 3.88 -5.98 8.87
C GLN A 88 4.58 -7.15 8.17
N VAL A 89 5.86 -7.32 8.45
CA VAL A 89 6.60 -8.56 8.19
C VAL A 89 6.53 -9.40 9.46
N GLY A 90 5.72 -10.49 9.43
CA GLY A 90 5.37 -11.27 10.61
C GLY A 90 4.40 -10.55 11.55
N CYS A 91 4.06 -11.18 12.67
CA CYS A 91 3.09 -10.66 13.64
C CYS A 91 3.39 -11.19 15.05
N ASN A 92 3.29 -10.33 16.07
CA ASN A 92 3.51 -10.71 17.47
C ASN A 92 2.23 -11.05 18.23
N MET A 93 1.04 -10.98 17.60
CA MET A 93 -0.23 -11.13 18.34
C MET A 93 -0.54 -12.57 18.75
N GLY A 94 0.03 -13.57 18.08
CA GLY A 94 -0.09 -14.98 18.49
C GLY A 94 -1.51 -15.55 18.46
N CYS A 95 -2.40 -15.04 17.58
CA CYS A 95 -3.77 -15.52 17.44
C CYS A 95 -3.77 -17.01 17.09
N ALA A 96 -4.49 -17.84 17.86
CA ALA A 96 -4.46 -19.30 17.76
C ALA A 96 -4.93 -19.85 16.39
N PHE A 97 -5.75 -19.10 15.67
CA PHE A 97 -6.29 -19.47 14.34
C PHE A 97 -5.47 -18.91 13.15
N CYS A 98 -4.45 -18.06 13.43
CA CYS A 98 -3.76 -17.31 12.39
C CYS A 98 -2.37 -17.87 12.12
N GLU A 99 -2.11 -18.30 10.87
CA GLU A 99 -0.79 -18.81 10.48
C GLU A 99 0.31 -17.74 10.60
N SER A 100 -0.01 -16.48 10.33
CA SER A 100 0.93 -15.36 10.52
C SER A 100 1.36 -15.16 11.98
N GLY A 101 0.58 -15.63 12.94
CA GLY A 101 0.94 -15.61 14.36
C GLY A 101 2.10 -16.54 14.74
N ARG A 102 2.48 -17.48 13.85
CA ARG A 102 3.66 -18.34 13.99
C ARG A 102 4.95 -17.65 13.54
N LEU A 103 4.81 -16.59 12.72
CA LEU A 103 5.92 -15.81 12.21
C LEU A 103 6.17 -14.64 13.17
N LYS A 104 7.30 -14.63 13.85
CA LYS A 104 7.67 -13.48 14.69
C LYS A 104 7.72 -12.21 13.84
N LYS A 105 7.23 -11.10 14.39
CA LYS A 105 7.33 -9.79 13.75
C LYS A 105 8.81 -9.42 13.56
N VAL A 106 9.17 -9.09 12.35
CA VAL A 106 10.48 -8.53 11.98
C VAL A 106 10.41 -7.01 12.06
N ARG A 107 9.44 -6.40 11.34
CA ARG A 107 9.22 -4.96 11.33
C ARG A 107 7.81 -4.56 10.86
N ASN A 108 7.51 -3.31 11.06
CA ASN A 108 6.37 -2.66 10.42
C ASN A 108 6.65 -2.43 8.92
N LEU A 109 5.62 -2.50 8.09
CA LEU A 109 5.69 -1.98 6.74
C LEU A 109 5.55 -0.47 6.76
N GLU A 110 6.29 0.21 5.88
CA GLU A 110 6.09 1.62 5.63
C GLU A 110 4.85 1.86 4.77
N SER A 111 4.28 3.06 4.84
CA SER A 111 3.06 3.39 4.11
C SER A 111 3.18 3.12 2.62
N PHE A 112 4.36 3.36 2.00
CA PHE A 112 4.57 3.11 0.59
C PHE A 112 4.56 1.61 0.26
N GLU A 113 5.13 0.75 1.12
CA GLU A 113 5.13 -0.70 0.91
C GLU A 113 3.71 -1.29 0.96
N ILE A 114 2.82 -0.68 1.77
CA ILE A 114 1.42 -1.07 1.83
C ILE A 114 0.69 -0.63 0.55
N ILE A 115 0.97 0.57 0.05
CA ILE A 115 0.38 1.12 -1.18
C ILE A 115 0.85 0.34 -2.41
N GLU A 116 2.12 -0.01 -2.49
CA GLU A 116 2.71 -0.75 -3.61
C GLU A 116 2.03 -2.11 -3.83
N GLN A 117 1.56 -2.79 -2.78
CA GLN A 117 0.77 -4.02 -2.93
C GLN A 117 -0.46 -3.78 -3.83
N ILE A 118 -1.17 -2.67 -3.61
CA ILE A 118 -2.38 -2.33 -4.37
C ILE A 118 -2.02 -1.91 -5.80
N LEU A 119 -0.99 -1.07 -5.96
CA LEU A 119 -0.57 -0.54 -7.25
C LEU A 119 -0.10 -1.65 -8.19
N LEU A 120 0.77 -2.55 -7.68
CA LEU A 120 1.30 -3.66 -8.46
C LEU A 120 0.22 -4.69 -8.82
N ILE A 121 -0.70 -5.00 -7.90
CA ILE A 121 -1.84 -5.89 -8.20
C ILE A 121 -2.72 -5.25 -9.27
N SER A 122 -3.05 -3.96 -9.13
CA SER A 122 -3.87 -3.24 -10.12
C SER A 122 -3.19 -3.15 -11.50
N GLU A 123 -1.85 -3.03 -11.54
CA GLU A 123 -1.05 -3.06 -12.78
C GLU A 123 -1.06 -4.46 -13.41
N ASP A 124 -0.87 -5.51 -12.61
CA ASP A 124 -0.83 -6.90 -13.05
C ASP A 124 -2.15 -7.38 -13.69
N ILE A 125 -3.29 -6.93 -13.14
CA ILE A 125 -4.61 -7.28 -13.68
C ILE A 125 -5.16 -6.25 -14.67
N ASN A 126 -4.50 -5.10 -14.82
CA ASN A 126 -4.93 -3.95 -15.61
C ASN A 126 -6.36 -3.46 -15.26
N GLU A 127 -6.71 -3.52 -13.97
CA GLU A 127 -8.02 -3.11 -13.47
C GLU A 127 -7.88 -2.27 -12.18
N ARG A 128 -8.87 -1.40 -11.94
CA ARG A 128 -8.90 -0.57 -10.75
C ARG A 128 -9.40 -1.35 -9.53
N ILE A 129 -8.67 -1.27 -8.42
CA ILE A 129 -9.11 -1.77 -7.12
C ILE A 129 -10.15 -0.81 -6.54
N SER A 130 -11.28 -1.34 -6.10
CA SER A 130 -12.41 -0.57 -5.58
C SER A 130 -12.48 -0.55 -4.06
N SER A 131 -11.95 -1.56 -3.38
CA SER A 131 -11.96 -1.67 -1.91
C SER A 131 -10.69 -2.30 -1.36
N ILE A 132 -10.39 -2.01 -0.10
CA ILE A 132 -9.19 -2.46 0.61
C ILE A 132 -9.60 -3.05 1.95
N VAL A 133 -8.99 -4.18 2.28
CA VAL A 133 -9.08 -4.80 3.61
C VAL A 133 -7.67 -4.95 4.18
N ILE A 134 -7.41 -4.35 5.33
CA ILE A 134 -6.14 -4.51 6.04
C ILE A 134 -6.31 -5.67 7.01
N MET A 135 -6.08 -6.89 6.52
CA MET A 135 -6.28 -8.17 7.23
C MET A 135 -5.24 -9.22 6.80
N GLY A 136 -4.18 -8.81 6.13
CA GLY A 136 -3.07 -9.68 5.75
C GLY A 136 -2.13 -9.95 6.93
N ILE A 137 -0.85 -10.08 6.65
CA ILE A 137 0.17 -10.31 7.69
C ILE A 137 0.34 -9.06 8.56
N GLY A 138 0.23 -9.23 9.88
CA GLY A 138 0.47 -8.19 10.87
C GLY A 138 -0.79 -7.68 11.59
N GLU A 139 -0.55 -6.92 12.67
CA GLU A 139 -1.56 -6.17 13.39
C GLU A 139 -1.49 -4.69 12.95
N PRO A 140 -2.52 -4.16 12.27
CA PRO A 140 -2.45 -2.80 11.73
C PRO A 140 -2.28 -1.73 12.83
N PHE A 141 -2.85 -1.91 14.00
CA PHE A 141 -2.72 -0.92 15.07
C PHE A 141 -1.40 -1.00 15.85
N ASP A 142 -0.62 -2.04 15.65
CA ASP A 142 0.80 -2.09 16.05
C ASP A 142 1.72 -1.40 15.02
N ASN A 143 1.15 -0.99 13.87
CA ASN A 143 1.77 -0.15 12.83
C ASN A 143 0.95 1.12 12.57
N TYR A 144 0.40 1.74 13.60
CA TYR A 144 -0.65 2.75 13.54
C TYR A 144 -0.33 3.92 12.62
N ASP A 145 0.81 4.58 12.79
CA ASP A 145 1.15 5.79 12.03
C ASP A 145 1.25 5.54 10.52
N ASN A 146 1.86 4.42 10.12
CA ASN A 146 1.95 4.03 8.72
C ASN A 146 0.58 3.66 8.14
N ILE A 147 -0.29 3.02 8.92
CA ILE A 147 -1.65 2.69 8.50
C ILE A 147 -2.48 3.95 8.32
N ILE A 148 -2.41 4.90 9.24
CA ILE A 148 -3.12 6.19 9.10
C ILE A 148 -2.63 6.97 7.88
N ASN A 149 -1.31 7.02 7.65
CA ASN A 149 -0.75 7.66 6.45
C ASN A 149 -1.19 6.94 5.18
N PHE A 150 -1.14 5.62 5.16
CA PHE A 150 -1.65 4.81 4.05
C PHE A 150 -3.12 5.13 3.74
N ILE A 151 -4.01 5.13 4.75
CA ILE A 151 -5.43 5.46 4.58
C ILE A 151 -5.61 6.87 3.99
N LYS A 152 -4.87 7.87 4.50
CA LYS A 152 -4.92 9.25 3.96
C LYS A 152 -4.51 9.30 2.49
N ILE A 153 -3.50 8.51 2.10
CA ILE A 153 -3.00 8.49 0.72
C ILE A 153 -4.02 7.82 -0.21
N VAL A 154 -4.51 6.64 0.12
CA VAL A 154 -5.44 5.91 -0.75
C VAL A 154 -6.82 6.57 -0.85
N ASN A 155 -7.24 7.29 0.19
CA ASN A 155 -8.50 8.06 0.20
C ASN A 155 -8.39 9.39 -0.54
N ASN A 156 -7.19 9.87 -0.85
CA ASN A 156 -6.99 11.17 -1.49
C ASN A 156 -7.65 11.20 -2.89
N PRO A 157 -8.51 12.21 -3.19
CA PRO A 157 -9.23 12.29 -4.47
C PRO A 157 -8.32 12.51 -5.69
N PHE A 158 -7.08 12.93 -5.49
CA PHE A 158 -6.09 13.13 -6.56
C PHE A 158 -5.15 11.93 -6.75
N GLY A 159 -5.42 10.81 -6.07
CA GLY A 159 -4.67 9.57 -6.17
C GLY A 159 -5.60 8.40 -6.48
N LEU A 160 -5.56 7.37 -5.64
CA LEU A 160 -6.39 6.17 -5.81
C LEU A 160 -7.89 6.43 -5.62
N ALA A 161 -8.25 7.47 -4.86
CA ALA A 161 -9.63 7.90 -4.62
C ALA A 161 -10.54 6.77 -4.09
N ILE A 162 -10.01 5.89 -3.23
CA ILE A 162 -10.79 4.83 -2.58
C ILE A 162 -11.49 5.46 -1.38
N GLY A 163 -12.81 5.50 -1.43
CA GLY A 163 -13.63 6.12 -0.39
C GLY A 163 -13.47 5.43 0.97
N ALA A 164 -13.58 6.17 2.07
CA ALA A 164 -13.39 5.64 3.42
C ALA A 164 -14.29 4.43 3.75
N ARG A 165 -15.50 4.36 3.19
CA ARG A 165 -16.41 3.21 3.36
C ARG A 165 -15.95 1.93 2.66
N HIS A 166 -14.98 2.04 1.78
CA HIS A 166 -14.36 0.94 1.04
C HIS A 166 -12.99 0.54 1.61
N ILE A 167 -12.65 1.04 2.82
CA ILE A 167 -11.44 0.70 3.54
C ILE A 167 -11.82 0.05 4.86
N THR A 168 -11.48 -1.22 5.03
CA THR A 168 -11.72 -1.97 6.25
C THR A 168 -10.40 -2.25 6.96
N VAL A 169 -10.32 -1.93 8.24
CA VAL A 169 -9.19 -2.28 9.11
C VAL A 169 -9.64 -3.35 10.09
N SER A 170 -8.99 -4.52 10.04
CA SER A 170 -9.20 -5.60 11.00
C SER A 170 -8.10 -5.57 12.05
N THR A 171 -8.46 -5.66 13.32
CA THR A 171 -7.52 -5.58 14.44
C THR A 171 -7.85 -6.61 15.50
N CYS A 172 -6.84 -7.10 16.22
CA CYS A 172 -7.02 -7.94 17.42
C CYS A 172 -7.46 -7.13 18.65
N GLY A 173 -7.58 -5.79 18.53
CA GLY A 173 -8.16 -4.95 19.57
C GLY A 173 -7.16 -4.22 20.46
N ILE A 174 -6.18 -3.53 19.88
CA ILE A 174 -5.30 -2.62 20.64
C ILE A 174 -6.11 -1.38 21.06
N ILE A 175 -6.82 -1.49 22.20
CA ILE A 175 -7.82 -0.51 22.68
C ILE A 175 -7.33 0.94 22.68
N PRO A 176 -6.10 1.29 23.14
CA PRO A 176 -5.65 2.69 23.09
C PRO A 176 -5.68 3.26 21.66
N LYS A 177 -5.28 2.47 20.68
CA LYS A 177 -5.24 2.88 19.26
C LYS A 177 -6.59 2.90 18.57
N ILE A 178 -7.57 2.18 19.12
CA ILE A 178 -8.98 2.24 18.64
C ILE A 178 -9.62 3.57 19.04
N LYS A 179 -9.19 4.17 20.15
CA LYS A 179 -9.76 5.41 20.67
C LYS A 179 -9.16 6.68 20.07
N GLU A 180 -7.98 6.59 19.46
CA GLU A 180 -7.35 7.66 18.69
C GLU A 180 -8.04 7.84 17.32
#